data_e1c501fe0e2caa129c1cc6781c442bf9
#
_entry.id   e1c501fe0e2caa129c1cc6781c442bf9
#
_cell.length_a   1.000
_cell.length_b   1.000
_cell.length_c   1.000
_cell.angle_alpha   90.00
_cell.angle_beta   90.00
_cell.angle_gamma   90.00
#
_symmetry.space_group_name_H-M   'P 1'
#
loop_
_entity.id
_entity.type
_entity.pdbx_description
1 polymer ?
#
loop_
_entity_poly.entity_id
_entity_poly.type
_entity_poly.pdbx_seq_one_letter_code
_entity_poly.pdbx_strand_id
1 'polypeptide(L)'
;MPRLLLLFALLTPICGLALYLAPYARSQDVPFKLYSLFATTFDRKPTHSPDVGSLFEAGAREFKRKIVAVGDLHGDMHNAQTVLEMAGVVNSGGHWTGEVDLFVQTGDIIDRGDDTIKLYHWMDQLREEAQAAGGMVLSHLGNHEWMNVIGMSSLYVFPSEIKTFGSIAKRQKMLSSGPIGKSWAANYTVTSRVPLHRALGPPNTDYDPALAHSPLSHAALSFVHGGLAPSYPDLTPFPSRINALGHSLLHKLQARDPPPPHPPHPYPGLPEDATPSEHRLYATDGPLWYRGWAVDPEAEVCAKVDEVLGKTGTRRMIMGHTPDFERIVSRCGGKIIIIDTGICHAYGGVLSALSIDYTLTPTSERGWREREVVTAVYKHRREILADDVREFQGDISMN
;
A
#
# COMPACT_ATOMS: atom_id res chain seq x y z
N MET A 1 39.70 -11.21 43.13
CA MET A 1 39.69 -11.37 41.67
C MET A 1 39.28 -12.76 41.12
N PRO A 2 38.74 -13.72 41.89
CA PRO A 2 38.28 -14.98 41.30
C PRO A 2 36.79 -15.00 40.86
N ARG A 3 35.98 -13.98 41.19
CA ARG A 3 34.54 -13.97 40.86
C ARG A 3 34.22 -13.46 39.42
N LEU A 4 35.17 -12.75 38.81
CA LEU A 4 34.97 -12.21 37.44
C LEU A 4 35.25 -13.27 36.34
N LEU A 5 36.13 -14.23 36.64
CA LEU A 5 36.46 -15.32 35.73
C LEU A 5 35.37 -16.40 35.63
N LEU A 6 34.53 -16.56 36.66
CA LEU A 6 33.41 -17.52 36.63
C LEU A 6 32.23 -17.01 35.80
N LEU A 7 32.04 -15.68 35.70
CA LEU A 7 30.97 -15.11 34.86
C LEU A 7 31.29 -15.23 33.35
N PHE A 8 32.56 -15.13 32.99
CA PHE A 8 33.00 -15.30 31.59
C PHE A 8 32.89 -16.75 31.12
N ALA A 9 33.12 -17.72 32.00
CA ALA A 9 33.05 -19.14 31.65
C ALA A 9 31.60 -19.66 31.47
N LEU A 10 30.60 -18.96 32.04
CA LEU A 10 29.17 -19.32 31.89
C LEU A 10 28.46 -18.64 30.69
N LEU A 11 29.00 -17.54 30.16
CA LEU A 11 28.41 -16.80 29.05
C LEU A 11 28.91 -17.31 27.67
N THR A 12 30.09 -17.87 27.59
CA THR A 12 30.67 -18.37 26.35
C THR A 12 29.92 -19.53 25.69
N PRO A 13 29.38 -20.53 26.41
CA PRO A 13 28.61 -21.59 25.78
C PRO A 13 27.23 -21.13 25.31
N ILE A 14 26.62 -20.09 25.92
CA ILE A 14 25.31 -19.57 25.49
C ILE A 14 25.45 -18.74 24.21
N CYS A 15 26.49 -17.93 24.09
CA CYS A 15 26.78 -17.18 22.85
C CYS A 15 27.22 -18.11 21.70
N GLY A 16 27.99 -19.16 22.00
CA GLY A 16 28.38 -20.16 20.99
C GLY A 16 27.18 -20.96 20.47
N LEU A 17 26.23 -21.30 21.33
CA LEU A 17 25.01 -22.00 20.94
C LEU A 17 24.07 -21.12 20.11
N ALA A 18 23.97 -19.83 20.42
CA ALA A 18 23.17 -18.87 19.65
C ALA A 18 23.75 -18.64 18.26
N LEU A 19 25.07 -18.57 18.10
CA LEU A 19 25.74 -18.43 16.81
C LEU A 19 25.73 -19.73 15.98
N TYR A 20 25.69 -20.91 16.65
CA TYR A 20 25.61 -22.21 15.97
C TYR A 20 24.20 -22.51 15.45
N LEU A 21 23.15 -22.04 16.14
CA LEU A 21 21.75 -22.26 15.76
C LEU A 21 21.21 -21.21 14.78
N ALA A 22 21.87 -20.07 14.62
CA ALA A 22 21.45 -19.00 13.72
C ALA A 22 21.30 -19.41 12.24
N PRO A 23 22.16 -20.26 11.66
CA PRO A 23 21.95 -20.77 10.30
C PRO A 23 20.88 -21.85 10.19
N TYR A 24 20.53 -22.54 11.30
CA TYR A 24 19.51 -23.59 11.29
C TYR A 24 18.09 -23.05 11.37
N ALA A 25 17.89 -21.88 11.99
CA ALA A 25 16.59 -21.20 12.05
C ALA A 25 16.13 -20.61 10.70
N ARG A 26 17.03 -20.51 9.72
CA ARG A 26 16.72 -20.03 8.36
C ARG A 26 16.28 -21.10 7.37
N SER A 27 16.29 -22.38 7.73
CA SER A 27 16.07 -23.46 6.78
C SER A 27 14.93 -24.44 7.08
N GLN A 28 14.20 -24.28 8.17
CA GLN A 28 13.07 -25.17 8.47
C GLN A 28 11.94 -24.38 9.14
N ASP A 29 10.70 -24.71 8.76
CA ASP A 29 9.45 -24.16 9.30
C ASP A 29 9.38 -24.31 10.83
N VAL A 30 9.59 -23.24 11.56
CA VAL A 30 9.35 -23.19 13.00
C VAL A 30 7.86 -22.94 13.20
N PRO A 31 7.11 -23.82 13.88
CA PRO A 31 5.68 -23.67 14.07
C PRO A 31 5.37 -22.37 14.83
N PHE A 32 4.35 -21.66 14.35
CA PHE A 32 3.86 -20.36 14.81
C PHE A 32 3.70 -20.22 16.34
N LYS A 33 3.62 -21.31 17.07
CA LYS A 33 3.50 -21.33 18.55
C LYS A 33 4.75 -20.88 19.31
N LEU A 34 5.93 -20.88 18.69
CA LEU A 34 7.14 -20.43 19.39
C LEU A 34 7.32 -18.89 19.35
N TYR A 35 6.71 -18.21 18.38
CA TYR A 35 6.77 -16.74 18.32
C TYR A 35 5.96 -16.06 19.43
N SER A 36 4.90 -16.69 19.91
CA SER A 36 4.09 -16.14 21.00
C SER A 36 4.78 -16.20 22.38
N LEU A 37 5.73 -17.08 22.55
CA LEU A 37 6.47 -17.22 23.83
C LEU A 37 7.59 -16.18 24.01
N PHE A 38 8.11 -15.63 22.91
CA PHE A 38 9.13 -14.56 22.97
C PHE A 38 8.51 -13.15 23.00
N ALA A 39 7.28 -12.97 22.54
CA ALA A 39 6.59 -11.69 22.59
C ALA A 39 6.12 -11.31 24.01
N THR A 40 5.99 -12.27 24.93
CA THR A 40 5.45 -12.03 26.28
C THR A 40 6.49 -11.60 27.32
N THR A 41 7.78 -11.58 27.00
CA THR A 41 8.84 -11.25 27.96
C THR A 41 9.31 -9.80 27.95
N PHE A 42 8.75 -8.95 27.07
CA PHE A 42 9.07 -7.51 27.01
C PHE A 42 7.88 -6.60 27.36
N ASP A 43 6.79 -7.15 27.88
CA ASP A 43 5.65 -6.37 28.36
C ASP A 43 5.96 -5.82 29.77
N ARG A 44 6.77 -4.76 29.83
CA ARG A 44 6.77 -3.87 30.98
C ARG A 44 5.48 -3.07 30.90
N LYS A 45 4.44 -3.51 31.62
CA LYS A 45 3.28 -2.66 31.93
C LYS A 45 3.81 -1.32 32.46
N PRO A 46 3.43 -0.19 31.85
CA PRO A 46 3.62 1.09 32.50
C PRO A 46 2.71 1.10 33.73
N THR A 47 3.32 1.05 34.90
CA THR A 47 2.65 1.30 36.20
C THR A 47 2.42 2.80 36.29
N HIS A 48 1.41 3.31 35.64
CA HIS A 48 0.59 4.50 35.89
C HIS A 48 -0.28 4.71 34.66
N SER A 49 -1.57 4.44 34.78
CA SER A 49 -2.57 5.09 33.92
C SER A 49 -2.44 6.58 34.19
N PRO A 50 -2.09 7.43 33.23
CA PRO A 50 -2.22 8.85 33.42
C PRO A 50 -3.71 9.13 33.65
N ASP A 51 -4.01 9.84 34.74
CA ASP A 51 -5.33 10.33 35.05
C ASP A 51 -5.87 11.09 33.83
N VAL A 52 -7.05 10.72 33.35
CA VAL A 52 -7.68 11.32 32.16
C VAL A 52 -7.80 12.84 32.30
N GLY A 53 -7.87 13.36 33.55
CA GLY A 53 -7.82 14.78 33.86
C GLY A 53 -6.48 15.45 33.57
N SER A 54 -5.35 14.74 33.65
CA SER A 54 -4.01 15.32 33.43
C SER A 54 -3.61 15.46 31.95
N LEU A 55 -4.32 14.80 31.04
CA LEU A 55 -4.11 14.95 29.61
C LEU A 55 -4.67 16.26 29.05
N PHE A 56 -5.59 16.90 29.76
CA PHE A 56 -6.10 18.24 29.42
C PHE A 56 -5.19 19.38 29.91
N GLU A 57 -4.36 19.15 30.93
CA GLU A 57 -3.32 20.11 31.38
C GLU A 57 -2.06 20.10 30.48
N ALA A 58 -1.78 19.00 29.79
CA ALA A 58 -0.80 18.96 28.70
C ALA A 58 -1.55 19.30 27.39
N GLY A 59 -1.68 20.61 27.08
CA GLY A 59 -2.44 21.14 25.96
C GLY A 59 -2.45 20.22 24.74
N ALA A 60 -3.64 19.86 24.26
CA ALA A 60 -3.81 18.95 23.13
C ALA A 60 -2.89 19.39 21.99
N ARG A 61 -1.99 18.51 21.55
CA ARG A 61 -0.98 18.86 20.53
C ARG A 61 -1.58 18.71 19.14
N GLU A 62 -1.14 19.58 18.25
CA GLU A 62 -1.44 19.45 16.83
C GLU A 62 -0.97 18.08 16.33
N PHE A 63 -1.85 17.39 15.61
CA PHE A 63 -1.51 16.15 14.89
C PHE A 63 -1.28 16.45 13.43
N LYS A 64 -0.18 15.92 12.87
CA LYS A 64 0.15 16.02 11.45
C LYS A 64 0.38 14.63 10.87
N ARG A 65 0.01 14.47 9.60
CA ARG A 65 0.31 13.28 8.82
C ARG A 65 0.58 13.65 7.38
N LYS A 66 1.67 13.14 6.84
CA LYS A 66 2.04 13.31 5.44
C LYS A 66 2.01 11.97 4.72
N ILE A 67 1.20 11.89 3.67
CA ILE A 67 1.04 10.71 2.82
C ILE A 67 1.50 11.09 1.42
N VAL A 68 2.29 10.22 0.79
CA VAL A 68 2.66 10.35 -0.63
C VAL A 68 2.16 9.13 -1.37
N ALA A 69 1.59 9.31 -2.55
CA ALA A 69 1.18 8.21 -3.43
C ALA A 69 1.75 8.38 -4.83
N VAL A 70 2.09 7.25 -5.47
CA VAL A 70 2.60 7.19 -6.84
C VAL A 70 1.85 6.10 -7.60
N GLY A 71 1.53 6.39 -8.86
CA GLY A 71 0.86 5.47 -9.80
C GLY A 71 1.82 4.44 -10.39
N ASP A 72 1.49 4.01 -11.58
CA ASP A 72 2.10 2.94 -12.34
C ASP A 72 3.58 3.24 -12.67
N LEU A 73 4.50 2.31 -12.39
CA LEU A 73 5.94 2.46 -12.56
C LEU A 73 6.52 1.69 -13.74
N HIS A 74 5.89 0.58 -14.09
CA HIS A 74 6.19 -0.21 -15.28
C HIS A 74 7.69 -0.43 -15.56
N GLY A 75 8.40 -1.05 -14.64
CA GLY A 75 9.77 -1.50 -14.86
C GLY A 75 10.81 -0.38 -15.06
N ASP A 76 10.51 0.86 -14.67
CA ASP A 76 11.38 2.03 -14.88
C ASP A 76 11.97 2.55 -13.57
N MET A 77 13.10 2.02 -13.16
CA MET A 77 13.78 2.40 -11.91
C MET A 77 14.22 3.86 -11.89
N HIS A 78 14.68 4.40 -13.03
CA HIS A 78 15.19 5.76 -13.08
C HIS A 78 14.07 6.78 -12.82
N ASN A 79 12.94 6.63 -13.51
CA ASN A 79 11.81 7.52 -13.31
C ASN A 79 11.13 7.31 -11.95
N ALA A 80 11.04 6.06 -11.46
CA ALA A 80 10.56 5.77 -10.12
C ALA A 80 11.40 6.49 -9.05
N GLN A 81 12.73 6.39 -9.10
CA GLN A 81 13.61 7.08 -8.17
C GLN A 81 13.46 8.61 -8.25
N THR A 82 13.41 9.16 -9.46
CA THR A 82 13.19 10.59 -9.68
C THR A 82 11.88 11.07 -9.06
N VAL A 83 10.80 10.32 -9.22
CA VAL A 83 9.47 10.67 -8.67
C VAL A 83 9.47 10.61 -7.16
N LEU A 84 10.06 9.56 -6.56
CA LEU A 84 10.08 9.42 -5.10
C LEU A 84 11.02 10.45 -4.44
N GLU A 85 12.13 10.82 -5.09
CA GLU A 85 13.03 11.89 -4.62
C GLU A 85 12.33 13.25 -4.67
N MET A 86 11.68 13.59 -5.78
CA MET A 86 10.96 14.86 -5.95
C MET A 86 9.78 15.00 -4.97
N ALA A 87 9.19 13.88 -4.55
CA ALA A 87 8.11 13.83 -3.56
C ALA A 87 8.60 13.80 -2.10
N GLY A 88 9.92 13.68 -1.88
CA GLY A 88 10.54 13.63 -0.56
C GLY A 88 10.40 12.28 0.14
N VAL A 89 10.06 11.21 -0.57
CA VAL A 89 9.99 9.85 -0.02
C VAL A 89 11.38 9.28 0.17
N VAL A 90 12.25 9.49 -0.82
CA VAL A 90 13.64 9.02 -0.79
C VAL A 90 14.62 10.18 -0.99
N ASN A 91 15.86 9.99 -0.54
CA ASN A 91 16.97 10.87 -0.83
C ASN A 91 17.62 10.51 -2.19
N SER A 92 18.62 11.25 -2.62
CA SER A 92 19.35 11.01 -3.88
C SER A 92 20.03 9.64 -3.96
N GLY A 93 20.25 8.98 -2.82
CA GLY A 93 20.75 7.60 -2.75
C GLY A 93 19.68 6.54 -2.87
N GLY A 94 18.40 6.92 -2.98
CA GLY A 94 17.27 5.99 -3.06
C GLY A 94 16.86 5.40 -1.72
N HIS A 95 17.24 6.01 -0.59
CA HIS A 95 16.91 5.58 0.77
C HIS A 95 15.78 6.42 1.36
N TRP A 96 14.99 5.82 2.23
CA TRP A 96 13.88 6.47 2.95
C TRP A 96 14.34 7.71 3.72
N THR A 97 13.62 8.84 3.56
CA THR A 97 14.01 10.11 4.20
C THR A 97 13.54 10.25 5.64
N GLY A 98 12.42 9.62 6.00
CA GLY A 98 11.71 9.88 7.25
C GLY A 98 10.82 11.14 7.23
N GLU A 99 10.73 11.87 6.12
CA GLU A 99 9.92 13.09 5.98
C GLU A 99 8.44 12.80 5.62
N VAL A 100 8.13 11.55 5.31
CA VAL A 100 6.81 11.06 4.93
C VAL A 100 6.39 9.97 5.91
N ASP A 101 5.16 10.05 6.45
CA ASP A 101 4.66 9.03 7.37
C ASP A 101 4.22 7.77 6.63
N LEU A 102 3.71 7.93 5.41
CA LEU A 102 3.19 6.81 4.63
C LEU A 102 3.37 7.04 3.13
N PHE A 103 3.95 6.04 2.46
CA PHE A 103 4.05 5.97 1.01
C PHE A 103 3.12 4.87 0.48
N VAL A 104 2.34 5.19 -0.56
CA VAL A 104 1.45 4.25 -1.24
C VAL A 104 1.84 4.14 -2.71
N GLN A 105 2.07 2.92 -3.17
CA GLN A 105 2.24 2.59 -4.57
C GLN A 105 1.02 1.79 -5.06
N THR A 106 0.34 2.26 -6.12
CA THR A 106 -1.00 1.78 -6.50
C THR A 106 -1.03 0.60 -7.47
N GLY A 107 0.08 -0.11 -7.68
CA GLY A 107 0.19 -1.27 -8.56
C GLY A 107 0.86 -0.97 -9.89
N ASP A 108 0.98 -1.98 -10.75
CA ASP A 108 1.65 -1.92 -12.04
C ASP A 108 3.12 -1.46 -11.94
N ILE A 109 3.89 -2.16 -11.11
CA ILE A 109 5.35 -1.97 -10.99
C ILE A 109 6.08 -2.68 -12.14
N ILE A 110 5.51 -3.74 -12.66
CA ILE A 110 6.05 -4.69 -13.64
C ILE A 110 5.69 -4.31 -15.09
N ASP A 111 6.37 -4.97 -16.04
CA ASP A 111 6.17 -4.86 -17.49
C ASP A 111 6.65 -3.53 -18.08
N ARG A 112 6.77 -3.47 -19.43
CA ARG A 112 7.12 -2.29 -20.25
C ARG A 112 8.53 -1.73 -20.05
N GLY A 113 9.21 -2.05 -18.96
CA GLY A 113 10.58 -1.66 -18.66
C GLY A 113 11.42 -2.83 -18.16
N ASP A 114 12.72 -2.64 -18.06
CA ASP A 114 13.69 -3.70 -17.80
C ASP A 114 14.06 -3.85 -16.32
N ASP A 115 13.61 -2.95 -15.45
CA ASP A 115 14.06 -2.86 -14.06
C ASP A 115 13.10 -3.51 -13.06
N THR A 116 12.18 -4.37 -13.51
CA THR A 116 11.19 -5.06 -12.65
C THR A 116 11.82 -5.66 -11.39
N ILE A 117 12.92 -6.44 -11.52
CA ILE A 117 13.59 -7.07 -10.39
C ILE A 117 14.13 -6.02 -9.41
N LYS A 118 14.75 -4.95 -9.93
CA LYS A 118 15.33 -3.88 -9.12
C LYS A 118 14.24 -3.13 -8.36
N LEU A 119 13.11 -2.81 -9.02
CA LEU A 119 12.00 -2.11 -8.41
C LEU A 119 11.38 -2.89 -7.24
N TYR A 120 11.14 -4.20 -7.39
CA TYR A 120 10.61 -5.00 -6.29
C TYR A 120 11.58 -5.12 -5.12
N HIS A 121 12.88 -5.31 -5.38
CA HIS A 121 13.88 -5.28 -4.31
C HIS A 121 13.94 -3.93 -3.61
N TRP A 122 13.85 -2.85 -4.38
CA TRP A 122 13.84 -1.50 -3.82
C TRP A 122 12.58 -1.21 -3.01
N MET A 123 11.39 -1.66 -3.47
CA MET A 123 10.16 -1.55 -2.67
C MET A 123 10.25 -2.31 -1.35
N ASP A 124 10.85 -3.50 -1.34
CA ASP A 124 11.06 -4.27 -0.11
C ASP A 124 12.06 -3.56 0.81
N GLN A 125 13.17 -3.02 0.28
CA GLN A 125 14.12 -2.20 1.05
C GLN A 125 13.43 -0.96 1.65
N LEU A 126 12.66 -0.21 0.87
CA LEU A 126 11.94 0.98 1.36
C LEU A 126 10.93 0.62 2.46
N ARG A 127 10.29 -0.55 2.38
CA ARG A 127 9.38 -1.03 3.41
C ARG A 127 10.10 -1.28 4.74
N GLU A 128 11.27 -1.90 4.70
CA GLU A 128 12.12 -2.14 5.88
C GLU A 128 12.65 -0.83 6.46
N GLU A 129 13.16 0.07 5.63
CA GLU A 129 13.68 1.38 6.05
C GLU A 129 12.58 2.27 6.65
N ALA A 130 11.40 2.33 6.02
CA ALA A 130 10.25 3.07 6.52
C ALA A 130 9.82 2.55 7.89
N GLN A 131 9.68 1.23 8.04
CA GLN A 131 9.31 0.61 9.31
C GLN A 131 10.33 0.93 10.42
N ALA A 132 11.61 0.89 10.12
CA ALA A 132 12.68 1.24 11.08
C ALA A 132 12.63 2.72 11.50
N ALA A 133 12.15 3.62 10.62
CA ALA A 133 11.97 5.04 10.87
C ALA A 133 10.59 5.41 11.47
N GLY A 134 9.71 4.43 11.71
CA GLY A 134 8.34 4.67 12.20
C GLY A 134 7.34 5.08 11.11
N GLY A 135 7.73 5.03 9.84
CA GLY A 135 6.87 5.21 8.68
C GLY A 135 6.32 3.89 8.14
N MET A 136 5.66 3.94 6.97
CA MET A 136 5.06 2.76 6.35
C MET A 136 5.07 2.87 4.82
N VAL A 137 5.26 1.74 4.14
CA VAL A 137 5.05 1.58 2.69
C VAL A 137 3.91 0.60 2.46
N LEU A 138 2.88 1.03 1.75
CA LEU A 138 1.79 0.21 1.23
C LEU A 138 1.96 0.03 -0.27
N SER A 139 1.84 -1.21 -0.74
CA SER A 139 1.94 -1.52 -2.17
C SER A 139 0.75 -2.36 -2.61
N HIS A 140 0.22 -2.05 -3.78
CA HIS A 140 -0.88 -2.81 -4.38
C HIS A 140 -0.38 -3.68 -5.53
N LEU A 141 -1.17 -4.70 -5.85
CA LEU A 141 -1.04 -5.46 -7.08
C LEU A 141 -2.00 -4.85 -8.10
N GLY A 142 -1.46 -4.31 -9.20
CA GLY A 142 -2.24 -3.85 -10.33
C GLY A 142 -2.59 -4.99 -11.30
N ASN A 143 -3.29 -4.67 -12.36
CA ASN A 143 -3.71 -5.70 -13.33
C ASN A 143 -2.51 -6.35 -14.04
N HIS A 144 -1.37 -5.67 -14.17
CA HIS A 144 -0.16 -6.26 -14.75
C HIS A 144 0.44 -7.34 -13.88
N GLU A 145 0.52 -7.17 -12.55
CA GLU A 145 0.91 -8.23 -11.64
C GLU A 145 0.01 -9.45 -11.79
N TRP A 146 -1.31 -9.23 -11.83
CA TRP A 146 -2.28 -10.33 -12.00
C TRP A 146 -2.17 -11.00 -13.36
N MET A 147 -2.04 -10.25 -14.46
CA MET A 147 -1.82 -10.82 -15.79
C MET A 147 -0.60 -11.73 -15.81
N ASN A 148 0.48 -11.33 -15.15
CA ASN A 148 1.72 -12.09 -15.08
C ASN A 148 1.55 -13.39 -14.28
N VAL A 149 0.89 -13.37 -13.12
CA VAL A 149 0.62 -14.58 -12.33
C VAL A 149 -0.33 -15.53 -13.07
N ILE A 150 -1.32 -14.99 -13.76
CA ILE A 150 -2.23 -15.77 -14.60
C ILE A 150 -1.49 -16.38 -15.81
N GLY A 151 -0.46 -15.71 -16.29
CA GLY A 151 0.32 -16.12 -17.46
C GLY A 151 -0.08 -15.41 -18.77
N MET A 152 -0.66 -14.21 -18.71
CA MET A 152 -1.25 -13.48 -19.84
C MET A 152 -0.42 -12.29 -20.37
N SER A 153 0.77 -12.09 -19.91
CA SER A 153 1.51 -10.83 -20.06
C SER A 153 2.30 -10.63 -21.36
N SER A 154 2.16 -11.53 -22.36
CA SER A 154 2.99 -11.53 -23.57
C SER A 154 3.00 -10.22 -24.37
N LEU A 155 1.94 -9.41 -24.31
CA LEU A 155 1.84 -8.16 -25.06
C LEU A 155 2.64 -7.01 -24.42
N TYR A 156 2.98 -7.10 -23.14
CA TYR A 156 3.56 -6.02 -22.35
C TYR A 156 4.96 -6.33 -21.83
N VAL A 157 5.40 -7.59 -22.00
CA VAL A 157 6.71 -8.07 -21.56
C VAL A 157 7.70 -7.96 -22.71
N PHE A 158 8.67 -7.07 -22.58
CA PHE A 158 9.69 -6.88 -23.60
C PHE A 158 10.78 -7.95 -23.53
N PRO A 159 11.40 -8.33 -24.69
CA PRO A 159 12.50 -9.28 -24.69
C PRO A 159 13.70 -8.85 -23.83
N SER A 160 13.91 -7.54 -23.68
CA SER A 160 14.93 -6.95 -22.81
C SER A 160 14.65 -7.24 -21.34
N GLU A 161 13.40 -7.10 -20.89
CA GLU A 161 12.98 -7.47 -19.52
C GLU A 161 13.21 -8.96 -19.26
N ILE A 162 12.82 -9.86 -20.19
CA ILE A 162 13.05 -11.31 -20.07
C ILE A 162 14.55 -11.63 -19.87
N LYS A 163 15.45 -10.90 -20.54
CA LYS A 163 16.89 -11.08 -20.37
C LYS A 163 17.36 -10.80 -18.95
N THR A 164 16.74 -9.83 -18.23
CA THR A 164 17.11 -9.53 -16.84
C THR A 164 16.78 -10.68 -15.90
N PHE A 165 15.76 -11.47 -16.19
CA PHE A 165 15.42 -12.71 -15.49
C PHE A 165 16.25 -13.91 -15.96
N GLY A 166 16.92 -13.79 -17.10
CA GLY A 166 17.71 -14.84 -17.74
C GLY A 166 16.91 -15.82 -18.61
N SER A 167 15.63 -16.01 -18.38
CA SER A 167 14.71 -16.79 -19.25
C SER A 167 13.26 -16.58 -18.85
N ILE A 168 12.32 -16.94 -19.75
CA ILE A 168 10.88 -16.96 -19.49
C ILE A 168 10.54 -17.83 -18.26
N ALA A 169 11.08 -19.04 -18.20
CA ALA A 169 10.82 -19.95 -17.08
C ALA A 169 11.34 -19.39 -15.73
N LYS A 170 12.50 -18.74 -15.72
CA LYS A 170 13.02 -18.08 -14.51
C LYS A 170 12.13 -16.90 -14.10
N ARG A 171 11.63 -16.10 -15.06
CA ARG A 171 10.69 -15.01 -14.80
C ARG A 171 9.41 -15.53 -14.16
N GLN A 172 8.79 -16.55 -14.73
CA GLN A 172 7.59 -17.20 -14.16
C GLN A 172 7.85 -17.67 -12.73
N LYS A 173 8.95 -18.39 -12.50
CA LYS A 173 9.31 -18.85 -11.16
C LYS A 173 9.50 -17.70 -10.17
N MET A 174 10.16 -16.63 -10.60
CA MET A 174 10.39 -15.44 -9.77
C MET A 174 9.07 -14.79 -9.32
N LEU A 175 8.09 -14.68 -10.22
CA LEU A 175 6.80 -14.04 -10.02
C LEU A 175 5.76 -14.94 -9.33
N SER A 176 5.93 -16.25 -9.33
CA SER A 176 5.04 -17.18 -8.66
C SER A 176 5.59 -17.65 -7.30
N SER A 177 6.44 -18.65 -7.28
CA SER A 177 7.00 -19.26 -6.05
C SER A 177 8.34 -18.66 -5.61
N GLY A 178 8.94 -17.77 -6.41
CA GLY A 178 10.20 -17.09 -6.13
C GLY A 178 10.06 -15.87 -5.21
N PRO A 179 11.14 -15.11 -5.01
CA PRO A 179 11.18 -13.98 -4.08
C PRO A 179 10.09 -12.93 -4.34
N ILE A 180 9.87 -12.51 -5.59
CA ILE A 180 8.87 -11.49 -5.93
C ILE A 180 7.46 -12.02 -5.63
N GLY A 181 7.10 -13.23 -6.08
CA GLY A 181 5.80 -13.82 -5.80
C GLY A 181 5.53 -14.00 -4.31
N LYS A 182 6.55 -14.36 -3.52
CA LYS A 182 6.45 -14.44 -2.06
C LYS A 182 6.25 -13.06 -1.42
N SER A 183 6.94 -12.03 -1.91
CA SER A 183 6.76 -10.66 -1.45
C SER A 183 5.34 -10.17 -1.78
N TRP A 184 4.81 -10.47 -2.97
CA TRP A 184 3.42 -10.16 -3.32
C TRP A 184 2.42 -10.75 -2.33
N ALA A 185 2.55 -12.04 -2.02
CA ALA A 185 1.66 -12.71 -1.08
C ALA A 185 1.75 -12.18 0.36
N ALA A 186 2.93 -11.73 0.79
CA ALA A 186 3.19 -11.28 2.16
C ALA A 186 2.92 -9.79 2.38
N ASN A 187 3.19 -8.94 1.37
CA ASN A 187 3.35 -7.50 1.56
C ASN A 187 2.43 -6.64 0.68
N TYR A 188 1.74 -7.23 -0.29
CA TYR A 188 0.91 -6.49 -1.25
C TYR A 188 -0.57 -6.79 -1.05
N THR A 189 -1.39 -5.80 -1.33
CA THR A 189 -2.85 -5.90 -1.25
C THR A 189 -3.50 -5.48 -2.57
N VAL A 190 -4.82 -5.67 -2.70
CA VAL A 190 -5.58 -5.18 -3.87
C VAL A 190 -5.98 -3.72 -3.66
N THR A 191 -6.31 -3.36 -2.43
CA THR A 191 -6.77 -2.02 -2.06
C THR A 191 -6.37 -1.69 -0.63
N SER A 192 -6.37 -0.41 -0.30
CA SER A 192 -6.11 0.04 1.07
C SER A 192 -7.09 1.12 1.51
N ARG A 193 -7.50 1.05 2.77
CA ARG A 193 -8.11 2.16 3.49
C ARG A 193 -7.05 2.79 4.39
N VAL A 194 -6.73 4.06 4.17
CA VAL A 194 -5.70 4.78 4.92
C VAL A 194 -6.36 5.86 5.77
N PRO A 195 -6.49 5.65 7.09
CA PRO A 195 -6.97 6.68 8.00
C PRO A 195 -6.05 7.91 7.98
N LEU A 196 -6.64 9.10 7.97
CA LEU A 196 -5.91 10.36 8.09
C LEU A 196 -5.47 10.62 9.52
N HIS A 197 -6.25 10.14 10.51
CA HIS A 197 -5.94 10.27 11.93
C HIS A 197 -5.86 8.90 12.62
N ARG A 198 -4.93 8.75 13.57
CA ARG A 198 -4.66 7.49 14.29
C ARG A 198 -5.84 6.95 15.10
N ALA A 199 -6.77 7.81 15.54
CA ALA A 199 -7.98 7.38 16.26
C ALA A 199 -8.91 6.48 15.43
N LEU A 200 -8.73 6.42 14.11
CA LEU A 200 -9.46 5.53 13.21
C LEU A 200 -8.77 4.16 13.01
N GLY A 201 -7.73 3.89 13.78
CA GLY A 201 -6.93 2.67 13.67
C GLY A 201 -5.78 2.78 12.67
N PRO A 202 -4.99 1.69 12.52
CA PRO A 202 -3.93 1.60 11.52
C PRO A 202 -4.50 1.49 10.09
N PRO A 203 -3.66 1.67 9.05
CA PRO A 203 -4.03 1.37 7.68
C PRO A 203 -4.65 -0.03 7.55
N ASN A 204 -5.62 -0.14 6.66
CA ASN A 204 -6.42 -1.34 6.40
C ASN A 204 -7.34 -1.79 7.56
N THR A 205 -7.57 -0.94 8.57
CA THR A 205 -8.70 -1.13 9.48
C THR A 205 -10.00 -0.94 8.70
N ASP A 206 -10.92 -1.91 8.81
CA ASP A 206 -12.21 -1.82 8.17
C ASP A 206 -13.03 -0.63 8.66
N TYR A 207 -13.80 -0.07 7.75
CA TYR A 207 -14.79 0.93 8.12
C TYR A 207 -15.91 0.30 8.94
N ASP A 208 -16.19 0.91 10.10
CA ASP A 208 -17.32 0.54 10.94
C ASP A 208 -18.47 1.57 10.76
N PRO A 209 -19.58 1.18 10.11
CA PRO A 209 -20.74 2.07 9.95
C PRO A 209 -21.36 2.54 11.27
N ALA A 210 -21.15 1.83 12.39
CA ALA A 210 -21.64 2.26 13.70
C ALA A 210 -20.95 3.56 14.17
N LEU A 211 -19.73 3.84 13.65
CA LEU A 211 -18.97 5.06 13.92
C LEU A 211 -19.31 6.21 12.96
N ALA A 212 -20.30 6.06 12.07
CA ALA A 212 -20.63 7.06 11.04
C ALA A 212 -20.96 8.45 11.60
N HIS A 213 -21.40 8.53 12.85
CA HIS A 213 -21.70 9.79 13.53
C HIS A 213 -20.45 10.47 14.16
N SER A 214 -19.32 9.79 14.22
CA SER A 214 -18.07 10.39 14.68
C SER A 214 -17.60 11.49 13.72
N PRO A 215 -17.14 12.65 14.22
CA PRO A 215 -16.64 13.73 13.36
C PRO A 215 -15.54 13.30 12.39
N LEU A 216 -14.73 12.29 12.76
CA LEU A 216 -13.66 11.74 11.96
C LEU A 216 -14.04 10.47 11.18
N SER A 217 -15.28 9.99 11.23
CA SER A 217 -15.68 8.67 10.69
C SER A 217 -15.19 8.39 9.26
N HIS A 218 -15.21 9.41 8.40
CA HIS A 218 -14.75 9.35 7.01
C HIS A 218 -13.38 10.02 6.79
N ALA A 219 -12.63 10.33 7.85
CA ALA A 219 -11.29 10.88 7.72
C ALA A 219 -10.27 9.80 7.29
N ALA A 220 -10.51 9.22 6.14
CA ALA A 220 -9.70 8.18 5.52
C ALA A 220 -9.73 8.31 3.99
N LEU A 221 -8.75 7.68 3.35
CA LEU A 221 -8.60 7.63 1.89
C LEU A 221 -8.68 6.17 1.44
N SER A 222 -9.28 5.89 0.29
CA SER A 222 -9.17 4.60 -0.37
C SER A 222 -8.13 4.68 -1.50
N PHE A 223 -7.27 3.68 -1.56
CA PHE A 223 -6.31 3.47 -2.64
C PHE A 223 -6.62 2.16 -3.32
N VAL A 224 -6.66 2.16 -4.62
CA VAL A 224 -6.96 0.99 -5.46
C VAL A 224 -6.26 1.17 -6.81
N HIS A 225 -5.98 0.07 -7.52
CA HIS A 225 -5.35 0.21 -8.83
C HIS A 225 -6.31 0.75 -9.89
N GLY A 226 -7.36 -0.02 -10.26
CA GLY A 226 -8.31 0.37 -11.30
C GLY A 226 -9.42 1.30 -10.80
N GLY A 227 -10.16 0.88 -9.78
CA GLY A 227 -11.24 1.67 -9.20
C GLY A 227 -12.28 0.80 -8.51
N LEU A 228 -12.99 1.36 -7.54
CA LEU A 228 -14.08 0.67 -6.84
C LEU A 228 -15.40 0.98 -7.56
N ALA A 229 -15.85 0.09 -8.45
CA ALA A 229 -17.09 0.30 -9.21
C ALA A 229 -18.30 0.40 -8.27
N PRO A 230 -19.29 1.27 -8.58
CA PRO A 230 -20.51 1.39 -7.76
C PRO A 230 -21.30 0.08 -7.70
N SER A 231 -21.22 -0.73 -8.75
CA SER A 231 -21.88 -2.03 -8.88
C SER A 231 -21.11 -3.20 -8.28
N TYR A 232 -19.88 -2.97 -7.76
CA TYR A 232 -19.04 -4.07 -7.24
C TYR A 232 -19.64 -4.66 -5.94
N PRO A 233 -20.10 -5.93 -5.95
CA PRO A 233 -20.90 -6.46 -4.86
C PRO A 233 -20.08 -6.81 -3.61
N ASP A 234 -18.77 -7.09 -3.76
CA ASP A 234 -17.88 -7.49 -2.68
C ASP A 234 -17.12 -6.29 -2.07
N LEU A 235 -17.75 -5.09 -2.06
CA LEU A 235 -17.11 -3.85 -1.61
C LEU A 235 -16.91 -3.80 -0.08
N THR A 236 -17.81 -4.41 0.69
CA THR A 236 -17.80 -4.33 2.16
C THR A 236 -17.75 -5.71 2.82
N PRO A 237 -17.14 -5.84 4.00
CA PRO A 237 -16.37 -4.84 4.76
C PRO A 237 -15.14 -4.37 3.99
N PHE A 238 -14.85 -3.06 4.06
CA PHE A 238 -13.77 -2.45 3.29
C PHE A 238 -12.61 -2.04 4.21
N PRO A 239 -11.36 -2.43 3.89
CA PRO A 239 -10.89 -3.09 2.65
C PRO A 239 -10.75 -4.62 2.75
N SER A 240 -11.04 -5.22 3.92
CA SER A 240 -10.70 -6.62 4.21
C SER A 240 -11.33 -7.62 3.25
N ARG A 241 -12.59 -7.38 2.81
CA ARG A 241 -13.29 -8.29 1.89
C ARG A 241 -12.56 -8.44 0.55
N ILE A 242 -12.18 -7.31 -0.07
CA ILE A 242 -11.47 -7.30 -1.36
C ILE A 242 -10.09 -7.94 -1.19
N ASN A 243 -9.37 -7.58 -0.13
CA ASN A 243 -8.02 -8.10 0.12
C ASN A 243 -8.01 -9.60 0.39
N ALA A 244 -9.02 -10.13 1.12
CA ALA A 244 -9.16 -11.56 1.33
C ALA A 244 -9.40 -12.33 0.03
N LEU A 245 -10.22 -11.79 -0.88
CA LEU A 245 -10.44 -12.36 -2.21
C LEU A 245 -9.14 -12.36 -3.04
N GLY A 246 -8.41 -11.23 -3.03
CA GLY A 246 -7.13 -11.12 -3.72
C GLY A 246 -6.11 -12.12 -3.18
N HIS A 247 -5.94 -12.18 -1.87
CA HIS A 247 -5.03 -13.13 -1.24
C HIS A 247 -5.37 -14.59 -1.57
N SER A 248 -6.65 -14.98 -1.49
CA SER A 248 -7.11 -16.31 -1.84
C SER A 248 -6.80 -16.65 -3.31
N LEU A 249 -7.17 -15.76 -4.24
CA LEU A 249 -6.93 -15.97 -5.67
C LEU A 249 -5.44 -16.01 -6.01
N LEU A 250 -4.62 -15.12 -5.42
CA LEU A 250 -3.17 -15.12 -5.63
C LEU A 250 -2.53 -16.44 -5.20
N HIS A 251 -2.92 -16.98 -4.04
CA HIS A 251 -2.43 -18.26 -3.57
C HIS A 251 -2.80 -19.41 -4.51
N LYS A 252 -4.03 -19.45 -5.01
CA LYS A 252 -4.45 -20.46 -6.00
C LYS A 252 -3.63 -20.37 -7.28
N LEU A 253 -3.38 -19.15 -7.78
CA LEU A 253 -2.56 -18.91 -8.97
C LEU A 253 -1.11 -19.34 -8.77
N GLN A 254 -0.53 -19.02 -7.62
CA GLN A 254 0.86 -19.39 -7.29
C GLN A 254 1.06 -20.88 -7.01
N ALA A 255 0.01 -21.59 -6.61
CA ALA A 255 0.04 -23.02 -6.35
C ALA A 255 -0.08 -23.90 -7.60
N ARG A 256 -0.28 -23.31 -8.80
CA ARG A 256 -0.37 -24.08 -10.05
C ARG A 256 0.91 -24.87 -10.34
N ASP A 257 0.76 -26.15 -10.61
CA ASP A 257 1.85 -27.06 -11.01
C ASP A 257 1.41 -27.90 -12.22
N PRO A 258 2.05 -27.79 -13.38
CA PRO A 258 3.10 -26.83 -13.70
C PRO A 258 2.56 -25.40 -13.79
N PRO A 259 3.43 -24.36 -13.60
CA PRO A 259 3.01 -22.98 -13.86
C PRO A 259 2.64 -22.82 -15.34
N PRO A 260 1.70 -21.93 -15.67
CA PRO A 260 1.29 -21.72 -17.06
C PRO A 260 2.44 -21.29 -17.94
N PRO A 261 2.44 -21.67 -19.24
CA PRO A 261 3.48 -21.24 -20.18
C PRO A 261 3.47 -19.72 -20.36
N HIS A 262 4.65 -19.16 -20.64
CA HIS A 262 4.80 -17.73 -20.90
C HIS A 262 5.58 -17.48 -22.19
N PRO A 263 5.03 -16.84 -23.22
CA PRO A 263 3.65 -16.36 -23.30
C PRO A 263 2.66 -17.51 -23.29
N PRO A 264 1.46 -17.30 -22.74
CA PRO A 264 0.45 -18.35 -22.67
C PRO A 264 -0.13 -18.59 -24.06
N HIS A 265 -0.24 -19.84 -24.42
CA HIS A 265 -0.97 -20.26 -25.61
C HIS A 265 -1.41 -21.72 -25.43
N PRO A 266 -2.68 -22.03 -25.22
CA PRO A 266 -3.79 -21.08 -25.03
C PRO A 266 -3.72 -20.31 -23.69
N TYR A 267 -4.54 -19.22 -23.56
CA TYR A 267 -4.67 -18.48 -22.31
C TYR A 267 -5.15 -19.39 -21.16
N PRO A 268 -4.42 -19.45 -20.06
CA PRO A 268 -4.70 -20.46 -19.03
C PRO A 268 -5.94 -20.12 -18.17
N GLY A 269 -6.42 -18.89 -18.21
CA GLY A 269 -7.57 -18.47 -17.39
C GLY A 269 -7.28 -18.39 -15.88
N LEU A 270 -8.31 -18.09 -15.12
CA LEU A 270 -8.29 -18.22 -13.67
C LEU A 270 -8.32 -19.70 -13.27
N PRO A 271 -7.94 -20.06 -12.02
CA PRO A 271 -8.03 -21.42 -11.53
C PRO A 271 -9.46 -21.98 -11.64
N GLU A 272 -9.59 -23.28 -11.91
CA GLU A 272 -10.91 -23.94 -12.01
C GLU A 272 -11.72 -23.87 -10.71
N ASP A 273 -11.03 -23.80 -9.57
CA ASP A 273 -11.60 -23.64 -8.23
C ASP A 273 -11.78 -22.17 -7.81
N ALA A 274 -11.58 -21.22 -8.74
CA ALA A 274 -11.86 -19.80 -8.47
C ALA A 274 -13.36 -19.59 -8.24
N THR A 275 -13.68 -18.94 -7.13
CA THR A 275 -15.06 -18.62 -6.77
C THR A 275 -15.65 -17.52 -7.66
N PRO A 276 -16.98 -17.37 -7.75
CA PRO A 276 -17.60 -16.26 -8.49
C PRO A 276 -17.11 -14.86 -8.03
N SER A 277 -16.82 -14.67 -6.74
CA SER A 277 -16.26 -13.42 -6.22
C SER A 277 -14.83 -13.18 -6.68
N GLU A 278 -13.99 -14.21 -6.75
CA GLU A 278 -12.64 -14.13 -7.30
C GLU A 278 -12.65 -13.84 -8.81
N HIS A 279 -13.61 -14.40 -9.54
CA HIS A 279 -13.82 -14.01 -10.95
C HIS A 279 -14.18 -12.54 -11.09
N ARG A 280 -15.09 -12.02 -10.24
CA ARG A 280 -15.45 -10.60 -10.25
C ARG A 280 -14.30 -9.68 -9.87
N LEU A 281 -13.39 -10.12 -8.98
CA LEU A 281 -12.20 -9.37 -8.63
C LEU A 281 -11.36 -9.01 -9.86
N TYR A 282 -11.23 -9.93 -10.81
CA TYR A 282 -10.45 -9.78 -12.03
C TYR A 282 -11.29 -9.35 -13.25
N ALA A 283 -12.58 -9.18 -13.10
CA ALA A 283 -13.46 -8.73 -14.20
C ALA A 283 -13.23 -7.25 -14.53
N THR A 284 -13.77 -6.81 -15.67
CA THR A 284 -13.62 -5.43 -16.18
C THR A 284 -14.25 -4.37 -15.27
N ASP A 285 -15.21 -4.75 -14.43
CA ASP A 285 -15.84 -3.94 -13.40
C ASP A 285 -15.26 -4.20 -12.00
N GLY A 286 -14.25 -5.07 -11.90
CA GLY A 286 -13.52 -5.33 -10.69
C GLY A 286 -12.45 -4.26 -10.35
N PRO A 287 -11.93 -4.25 -9.11
CA PRO A 287 -11.05 -3.20 -8.61
C PRO A 287 -9.71 -3.09 -9.35
N LEU A 288 -9.35 -4.08 -10.15
CA LEU A 288 -8.10 -4.11 -10.92
C LEU A 288 -8.22 -3.48 -12.31
N TRP A 289 -9.45 -3.38 -12.86
CA TRP A 289 -9.68 -3.01 -14.25
C TRP A 289 -10.67 -1.88 -14.45
N TYR A 290 -11.49 -1.55 -13.46
CA TYR A 290 -12.57 -0.58 -13.63
C TYR A 290 -12.04 0.81 -13.97
N ARG A 291 -12.47 1.34 -15.13
CA ARG A 291 -12.04 2.65 -15.63
C ARG A 291 -13.15 3.72 -15.61
N GLY A 292 -14.39 3.36 -15.23
CA GLY A 292 -15.51 4.29 -15.30
C GLY A 292 -15.28 5.61 -14.58
N TRP A 293 -14.59 5.58 -13.42
CA TRP A 293 -14.23 6.79 -12.70
C TRP A 293 -13.32 7.75 -13.47
N ALA A 294 -12.53 7.24 -14.42
CA ALA A 294 -11.63 8.03 -15.24
C ALA A 294 -12.27 8.48 -16.55
N VAL A 295 -13.07 7.61 -17.21
CA VAL A 295 -13.50 7.81 -18.61
C VAL A 295 -14.96 8.23 -18.77
N ASP A 296 -15.85 7.91 -17.80
CA ASP A 296 -17.26 8.26 -17.89
C ASP A 296 -17.47 9.78 -17.72
N PRO A 297 -18.60 10.34 -18.22
CA PRO A 297 -18.91 11.76 -18.08
C PRO A 297 -18.92 12.24 -16.63
N GLU A 298 -18.39 13.44 -16.36
CA GLU A 298 -18.23 14.01 -15.02
C GLU A 298 -19.53 13.98 -14.20
N ALA A 299 -20.65 14.35 -14.81
CA ALA A 299 -21.95 14.38 -14.12
C ALA A 299 -22.38 13.00 -13.64
N GLU A 300 -22.12 11.93 -14.41
CA GLU A 300 -22.46 10.57 -14.05
C GLU A 300 -21.57 10.03 -12.92
N VAL A 301 -20.28 10.33 -13.00
CA VAL A 301 -19.29 9.95 -12.00
C VAL A 301 -19.62 10.61 -10.67
N CYS A 302 -19.86 11.93 -10.67
CA CYS A 302 -20.13 12.67 -9.43
C CYS A 302 -21.48 12.32 -8.81
N ALA A 303 -22.44 11.83 -9.57
CA ALA A 303 -23.72 11.35 -9.03
C ALA A 303 -23.58 10.02 -8.23
N LYS A 304 -22.51 9.24 -8.48
CA LYS A 304 -22.34 7.89 -7.91
C LYS A 304 -21.25 7.80 -6.87
N VAL A 305 -20.26 8.70 -6.87
CA VAL A 305 -19.05 8.57 -6.04
C VAL A 305 -19.35 8.60 -4.55
N ASP A 306 -20.32 9.41 -4.12
CA ASP A 306 -20.65 9.54 -2.69
C ASP A 306 -21.20 8.24 -2.09
N GLU A 307 -21.90 7.42 -2.88
CA GLU A 307 -22.35 6.11 -2.45
C GLU A 307 -21.17 5.18 -2.13
N VAL A 308 -20.16 5.16 -3.01
CA VAL A 308 -18.97 4.32 -2.83
C VAL A 308 -18.14 4.81 -1.64
N LEU A 309 -17.90 6.13 -1.55
CA LEU A 309 -17.15 6.71 -0.44
C LEU A 309 -17.84 6.49 0.90
N GLY A 310 -19.19 6.59 0.93
CA GLY A 310 -19.99 6.28 2.12
C GLY A 310 -19.87 4.82 2.57
N LYS A 311 -19.90 3.87 1.62
CA LYS A 311 -19.74 2.43 1.91
C LYS A 311 -18.33 2.08 2.40
N THR A 312 -17.31 2.76 1.89
CA THR A 312 -15.90 2.51 2.24
C THR A 312 -15.43 3.31 3.45
N GLY A 313 -16.23 4.27 3.93
CA GLY A 313 -15.85 5.18 5.02
C GLY A 313 -14.62 6.00 4.68
N THR A 314 -14.59 6.55 3.44
CA THR A 314 -13.46 7.34 2.94
C THR A 314 -13.95 8.65 2.32
N ARG A 315 -13.08 9.64 2.21
CA ARG A 315 -13.39 10.95 1.61
C ARG A 315 -13.02 11.01 0.15
N ARG A 316 -11.98 10.27 -0.22
CA ARG A 316 -11.42 10.27 -1.56
C ARG A 316 -11.06 8.86 -1.96
N MET A 317 -11.16 8.61 -3.25
CA MET A 317 -10.63 7.43 -3.91
C MET A 317 -9.47 7.86 -4.80
N ILE A 318 -8.29 7.27 -4.54
CA ILE A 318 -7.05 7.49 -5.29
C ILE A 318 -6.76 6.23 -6.09
N MET A 319 -6.47 6.37 -7.39
CA MET A 319 -6.35 5.25 -8.32
C MET A 319 -5.28 5.49 -9.40
N GLY A 320 -4.69 4.39 -9.91
CA GLY A 320 -3.77 4.33 -11.04
C GLY A 320 -4.46 3.92 -12.34
N HIS A 321 -3.81 3.02 -13.11
CA HIS A 321 -4.37 2.23 -14.18
C HIS A 321 -4.79 2.98 -15.46
N THR A 322 -5.38 4.15 -15.35
CA THR A 322 -5.89 4.90 -16.50
C THR A 322 -5.09 6.18 -16.66
N PRO A 323 -4.06 6.18 -17.55
CA PRO A 323 -3.12 7.29 -17.61
C PRO A 323 -3.73 8.55 -18.24
N ASP A 324 -3.42 9.69 -17.62
CA ASP A 324 -3.40 10.99 -18.27
C ASP A 324 -1.94 11.44 -18.35
N PHE A 325 -1.38 11.53 -19.57
CA PHE A 325 0.05 11.77 -19.77
C PHE A 325 0.51 13.19 -19.43
N GLU A 326 -0.40 14.09 -19.12
CA GLU A 326 -0.10 15.50 -18.86
C GLU A 326 -0.21 15.89 -17.39
N ARG A 327 -1.05 15.19 -16.61
CA ARG A 327 -1.34 15.59 -15.23
C ARG A 327 -2.01 14.50 -14.39
N ILE A 328 -1.95 14.66 -13.08
CA ILE A 328 -2.86 13.99 -12.15
C ILE A 328 -4.27 14.58 -12.32
N VAL A 329 -5.26 13.74 -12.50
CA VAL A 329 -6.65 14.17 -12.74
C VAL A 329 -7.43 14.16 -11.42
N SER A 330 -8.06 15.30 -11.11
CA SER A 330 -8.98 15.45 -9.99
C SER A 330 -10.39 15.63 -10.48
N ARG A 331 -11.35 14.82 -9.99
CA ARG A 331 -12.75 14.84 -10.40
C ARG A 331 -13.66 15.01 -9.16
N CYS A 332 -14.87 15.50 -9.42
CA CYS A 332 -15.92 15.65 -8.41
C CYS A 332 -15.45 16.45 -7.17
N GLY A 333 -14.72 17.56 -7.40
CA GLY A 333 -14.20 18.37 -6.30
C GLY A 333 -13.14 17.63 -5.45
N GLY A 334 -12.30 16.79 -6.07
CA GLY A 334 -11.23 16.06 -5.38
C GLY A 334 -11.67 14.75 -4.72
N LYS A 335 -12.91 14.30 -4.92
CA LYS A 335 -13.39 13.00 -4.40
C LYS A 335 -12.75 11.82 -5.11
N ILE A 336 -12.37 11.98 -6.38
CA ILE A 336 -11.66 11.01 -7.20
C ILE A 336 -10.37 11.64 -7.69
N ILE A 337 -9.24 10.93 -7.51
CA ILE A 337 -7.92 11.39 -7.94
C ILE A 337 -7.24 10.24 -8.67
N ILE A 338 -6.92 10.47 -9.95
CA ILE A 338 -6.28 9.51 -10.84
C ILE A 338 -4.82 9.93 -10.95
N ILE A 339 -3.91 9.08 -10.45
CA ILE A 339 -2.49 9.41 -10.28
C ILE A 339 -1.57 8.70 -11.29
N ASP A 340 -2.12 7.89 -12.17
CA ASP A 340 -1.35 7.35 -13.28
C ASP A 340 -1.12 8.46 -14.33
N THR A 341 0.14 8.80 -14.53
CA THR A 341 0.56 9.80 -15.53
C THR A 341 1.49 9.22 -16.56
N GLY A 342 1.56 7.88 -16.67
CA GLY A 342 2.43 7.21 -17.61
C GLY A 342 3.91 7.48 -17.33
N ILE A 343 4.34 7.35 -16.09
CA ILE A 343 5.67 7.72 -15.57
C ILE A 343 6.80 7.03 -16.35
N CYS A 344 6.61 5.79 -16.79
CA CYS A 344 7.68 5.02 -17.43
C CYS A 344 8.03 5.56 -18.83
N HIS A 345 9.26 5.33 -19.28
CA HIS A 345 9.76 5.74 -20.59
C HIS A 345 8.93 5.17 -21.75
N ALA A 346 8.32 3.99 -21.57
CA ALA A 346 7.48 3.38 -22.61
C ALA A 346 6.23 4.19 -22.91
N TYR A 347 5.71 4.92 -21.92
CA TYR A 347 4.58 5.82 -22.06
C TYR A 347 5.01 7.26 -22.35
N GLY A 348 6.09 7.73 -21.71
CA GLY A 348 6.63 9.07 -21.91
C GLY A 348 5.78 10.19 -21.33
N GLY A 349 4.96 9.90 -20.33
CA GLY A 349 4.14 10.90 -19.66
C GLY A 349 4.92 11.69 -18.60
N VAL A 350 4.22 12.56 -17.88
CA VAL A 350 4.86 13.43 -16.89
C VAL A 350 5.20 12.68 -15.62
N LEU A 351 6.35 12.99 -15.04
CA LEU A 351 6.74 12.50 -13.73
C LEU A 351 5.90 13.19 -12.65
N SER A 352 5.14 12.42 -11.89
CA SER A 352 4.24 12.96 -10.88
C SER A 352 4.12 12.08 -9.63
N ALA A 353 3.79 12.72 -8.51
CA ALA A 353 3.38 12.09 -7.27
C ALA A 353 2.23 12.90 -6.65
N LEU A 354 1.41 12.26 -5.84
CA LEU A 354 0.38 12.91 -5.03
C LEU A 354 0.91 13.07 -3.60
N SER A 355 0.88 14.30 -3.04
CA SER A 355 1.16 14.59 -1.64
C SER A 355 -0.14 14.97 -0.93
N ILE A 356 -0.38 14.38 0.24
CA ILE A 356 -1.52 14.67 1.07
C ILE A 356 -1.00 15.04 2.45
N ASP A 357 -1.21 16.32 2.81
CA ASP A 357 -0.81 16.89 4.09
C ASP A 357 -2.07 17.07 4.96
N TYR A 358 -2.15 16.30 6.03
CA TYR A 358 -3.26 16.34 6.98
C TYR A 358 -2.83 16.97 8.29
N THR A 359 -3.66 17.88 8.80
CA THR A 359 -3.43 18.54 10.09
C THR A 359 -4.72 18.58 10.89
N LEU A 360 -4.65 18.23 12.17
CA LEU A 360 -5.74 18.36 13.14
C LEU A 360 -5.25 19.18 14.32
N THR A 361 -5.81 20.38 14.48
CA THR A 361 -5.39 21.38 15.48
C THR A 361 -6.52 21.58 16.49
N PRO A 362 -6.25 21.49 17.81
CA PRO A 362 -7.23 21.86 18.83
C PRO A 362 -7.46 23.38 18.80
N THR A 363 -8.74 23.80 18.87
CA THR A 363 -9.14 25.22 18.91
C THR A 363 -9.73 25.64 20.25
N SER A 364 -10.21 24.67 21.05
CA SER A 364 -10.72 24.83 22.40
C SER A 364 -10.70 23.47 23.11
N GLU A 365 -11.19 23.37 24.34
CA GLU A 365 -11.26 22.10 25.07
C GLU A 365 -11.90 20.95 24.27
N ARG A 366 -12.91 21.25 23.45
CA ARG A 366 -13.63 20.26 22.63
C ARG A 366 -13.73 20.66 21.16
N GLY A 367 -13.06 21.72 20.77
CA GLY A 367 -13.06 22.25 19.40
C GLY A 367 -11.84 21.81 18.63
N TRP A 368 -12.04 21.47 17.36
CA TRP A 368 -10.99 21.00 16.44
C TRP A 368 -11.11 21.70 15.10
N ARG A 369 -9.95 22.02 14.53
CA ARG A 369 -9.81 22.46 13.15
C ARG A 369 -9.00 21.42 12.38
N GLU A 370 -9.64 20.83 11.40
CA GLU A 370 -9.05 19.86 10.49
C GLU A 370 -8.73 20.53 9.16
N ARG A 371 -7.55 20.26 8.61
CA ARG A 371 -7.17 20.67 7.26
C ARG A 371 -6.53 19.51 6.51
N GLU A 372 -6.97 19.28 5.27
CA GLU A 372 -6.43 18.32 4.34
C GLU A 372 -6.06 19.02 3.05
N VAL A 373 -4.77 19.06 2.72
CA VAL A 373 -4.25 19.63 1.48
C VAL A 373 -3.77 18.52 0.57
N VAL A 374 -4.35 18.42 -0.60
CA VAL A 374 -3.99 17.44 -1.63
C VAL A 374 -3.28 18.15 -2.77
N THR A 375 -2.05 17.75 -3.05
CA THR A 375 -1.14 18.42 -3.98
C THR A 375 -0.60 17.44 -5.01
N ALA A 376 -0.77 17.73 -6.29
CA ALA A 376 -0.02 17.09 -7.36
C ALA A 376 1.39 17.69 -7.41
N VAL A 377 2.40 16.83 -7.32
CA VAL A 377 3.82 17.18 -7.34
C VAL A 377 4.42 16.76 -8.66
N TYR A 378 4.99 17.68 -9.40
CA TYR A 378 5.69 17.47 -10.67
C TYR A 378 7.13 17.98 -10.56
N LYS A 379 7.95 17.62 -11.50
CA LYS A 379 9.38 17.98 -11.49
C LYS A 379 9.67 19.48 -11.27
N HIS A 380 8.81 20.36 -11.81
CA HIS A 380 9.03 21.81 -11.78
C HIS A 380 7.83 22.62 -11.29
N ARG A 381 6.76 21.97 -10.87
CA ARG A 381 5.53 22.63 -10.38
C ARG A 381 4.85 21.80 -9.31
N ARG A 382 4.06 22.47 -8.49
CA ARG A 382 3.09 21.87 -7.58
C ARG A 382 1.72 22.46 -7.88
N GLU A 383 0.67 21.66 -7.79
CA GLU A 383 -0.70 22.06 -8.05
C GLU A 383 -1.60 21.57 -6.91
N ILE A 384 -2.30 22.48 -6.25
CA ILE A 384 -3.25 22.12 -5.20
C ILE A 384 -4.53 21.62 -5.88
N LEU A 385 -4.86 20.36 -5.65
CA LEU A 385 -6.06 19.70 -6.17
C LEU A 385 -7.26 19.86 -5.23
N ALA A 386 -6.99 19.95 -3.92
CA ALA A 386 -7.98 20.22 -2.88
C ALA A 386 -7.30 20.85 -1.66
N ASP A 387 -8.01 21.75 -0.98
CA ASP A 387 -7.62 22.33 0.32
C ASP A 387 -8.88 22.45 1.17
N ASP A 388 -9.16 21.40 1.93
CA ASP A 388 -10.37 21.28 2.71
C ASP A 388 -10.13 21.63 4.16
N VAL A 389 -10.88 22.60 4.69
CA VAL A 389 -10.86 22.99 6.10
C VAL A 389 -12.22 22.70 6.70
N ARG A 390 -12.23 22.05 7.86
CA ARG A 390 -13.45 21.79 8.63
C ARG A 390 -13.22 22.08 10.11
N GLU A 391 -14.24 22.62 10.75
CA GLU A 391 -14.27 22.82 12.19
C GLU A 391 -15.41 22.02 12.80
N PHE A 392 -15.15 21.36 13.90
CA PHE A 392 -16.13 20.55 14.59
C PHE A 392 -15.92 20.53 16.10
N GLN A 393 -16.95 20.13 16.83
CA GLN A 393 -16.93 19.94 18.27
C GLN A 393 -17.06 18.45 18.58
N GLY A 394 -16.36 17.97 19.57
CA GLY A 394 -16.47 16.59 20.04
C GLY A 394 -15.18 16.07 20.68
N ASP A 395 -15.34 14.99 21.45
CA ASP A 395 -14.20 14.29 22.01
C ASP A 395 -13.64 13.35 20.93
N ILE A 396 -12.36 13.53 20.61
CA ILE A 396 -11.62 12.56 19.81
C ILE A 396 -10.94 11.63 20.80
N SER A 397 -11.54 10.46 21.04
CA SER A 397 -10.92 9.43 21.87
C SER A 397 -9.60 8.99 21.17
N MET A 398 -8.50 9.35 21.77
CA MET A 398 -7.18 8.87 21.36
C MET A 398 -6.91 7.58 22.14
N ASN A 399 -7.57 6.46 21.74
CA ASN A 399 -7.27 5.13 22.27
C ASN A 399 -5.94 4.61 21.71
#